data_283d24241b22f3f03dcb28bd120b8577
#
_entry.id   283d24241b22f3f03dcb28bd120b8577
#
_cell.length_a   1.000
_cell.length_b   1.000
_cell.length_c   1.000
_cell.angle_alpha   90.00
_cell.angle_beta   90.00
_cell.angle_gamma   90.00
#
_symmetry.space_group_name_H-M   'P 1'
#
loop_
_entity.id
_entity.type
_entity.pdbx_description
1 polymer ?
#
loop_
_entity_poly.entity_id
_entity_poly.type
_entity_poly.pdbx_seq_one_letter_code
_entity_poly.pdbx_strand_id
1 'polypeptide(L)' 'MNSSTKDKIKGTAKEGVGKIKEETGEAIGNPNLRDRGTAEKVAGKVERKIGAVKEVFGK' A
#
# COMPACT_ATOMS: atom_id res chain seq x y z
N MET A 1 2.48 -7.24 -18.98
CA MET A 1 2.81 -6.27 -17.92
C MET A 1 4.10 -6.72 -17.23
N ASN A 2 5.06 -5.82 -17.06
CA ASN A 2 6.32 -6.20 -16.40
C ASN A 2 6.18 -6.17 -14.87
N SER A 3 7.16 -6.74 -14.14
CA SER A 3 7.08 -6.83 -12.68
C SER A 3 7.04 -5.49 -11.99
N SER A 4 7.72 -4.48 -12.50
CA SER A 4 7.73 -3.16 -11.88
C SER A 4 6.35 -2.50 -11.92
N THR A 5 5.66 -2.61 -13.06
CA THR A 5 4.30 -2.08 -13.21
C THR A 5 3.34 -2.82 -12.27
N LYS A 6 3.46 -4.13 -12.19
CA LYS A 6 2.64 -4.97 -11.32
C LYS A 6 2.83 -4.60 -9.85
N ASP A 7 4.09 -4.41 -9.42
CA ASP A 7 4.40 -4.03 -8.05
C ASP A 7 3.84 -2.65 -7.72
N LYS A 8 3.91 -1.71 -8.65
CA LYS A 8 3.36 -0.37 -8.46
C LYS A 8 1.84 -0.41 -8.30
N ILE A 9 1.17 -1.20 -9.11
CA ILE A 9 -0.29 -1.35 -9.04
C ILE A 9 -0.69 -1.99 -7.71
N LYS A 10 -0.02 -3.04 -7.30
CA LYS A 10 -0.28 -3.70 -6.03
C LYS A 10 -0.03 -2.75 -4.86
N GLY A 11 1.08 -2.03 -4.90
CA GLY A 11 1.42 -1.09 -3.85
C GLY A 11 0.39 0.02 -3.72
N THR A 12 -0.03 0.59 -4.84
CA THR A 12 -1.05 1.64 -4.85
C THR A 12 -2.39 1.13 -4.31
N ALA A 13 -2.80 -0.08 -4.72
CA ALA A 13 -4.04 -0.68 -4.24
C ALA A 13 -3.99 -0.94 -2.73
N LYS A 14 -2.89 -1.50 -2.22
CA LYS A 14 -2.72 -1.75 -0.79
C LYS A 14 -2.71 -0.47 0.01
N GLU A 15 -2.03 0.55 -0.51
CA GLU A 15 -1.98 1.86 0.15
C GLU A 15 -3.38 2.45 0.28
N GLY A 16 -4.18 2.38 -0.78
CA GLY A 16 -5.56 2.87 -0.76
C GLY A 16 -6.46 2.11 0.19
N VAL A 17 -6.41 0.78 0.15
CA VAL A 17 -7.18 -0.07 1.07
C VAL A 17 -6.76 0.17 2.51
N GLY A 18 -5.45 0.27 2.75
CA GLY A 18 -4.92 0.53 4.07
C GLY A 18 -5.41 1.87 4.63
N LYS A 19 -5.41 2.90 3.80
CA LYS A 19 -5.90 4.22 4.20
C LYS A 19 -7.39 4.18 4.58
N ILE A 20 -8.20 3.48 3.79
CA ILE A 20 -9.63 3.32 4.08
C ILE A 20 -9.82 2.61 5.42
N LYS A 21 -9.09 1.54 5.68
CA LYS A 21 -9.16 0.81 6.95
C LYS A 21 -8.72 1.68 8.13
N GLU A 22 -7.66 2.45 7.93
CA GLU A 22 -7.17 3.37 8.96
C GLU A 22 -8.24 4.39 9.33
N GLU A 23 -8.82 5.05 8.34
CA GLU A 23 -9.86 6.06 8.55
C GLU A 23 -11.12 5.46 9.14
N THR A 24 -11.54 4.29 8.66
CA THR A 24 -12.72 3.60 9.20
C THR A 24 -12.49 3.20 10.66
N GLY A 25 -11.30 2.66 10.96
CA GLY A 25 -10.95 2.30 12.32
C GLY A 25 -11.00 3.49 13.27
N GLU A 26 -10.50 4.64 12.83
CA GLU A 26 -10.58 5.87 13.61
C GLU A 26 -12.03 6.30 13.82
N ALA A 27 -12.83 6.27 12.77
CA ALA A 27 -14.22 6.73 12.81
C ALA A 27 -15.09 5.90 13.74
N ILE A 28 -14.89 4.58 13.78
CA ILE A 28 -15.68 3.68 14.62
C ILE A 28 -15.04 3.36 15.97
N GLY A 29 -13.85 3.93 16.23
CA GLY A 29 -13.13 3.68 17.46
C GLY A 29 -12.57 2.25 17.57
N ASN A 30 -12.13 1.69 16.44
CA ASN A 30 -11.53 0.35 16.38
C ASN A 30 -10.02 0.46 16.13
N PRO A 31 -9.19 0.44 17.20
CA PRO A 31 -7.75 0.59 17.04
C PRO A 31 -7.09 -0.56 16.27
N ASN A 32 -7.63 -1.76 16.35
CA ASN A 32 -7.08 -2.90 15.60
C ASN A 32 -7.23 -2.70 14.10
N LEU A 33 -8.39 -2.23 13.66
CA LEU A 33 -8.65 -1.95 12.26
C LEU A 33 -7.78 -0.79 11.76
N ARG A 34 -7.66 0.26 12.57
CA ARG A 34 -6.80 1.40 12.26
C ARG A 34 -5.35 0.95 12.08
N ASP A 35 -4.84 0.15 13.00
CA ASP A 35 -3.45 -0.31 12.96
C ASP A 35 -3.20 -1.24 11.77
N ARG A 36 -4.15 -2.10 11.43
CA ARG A 36 -4.07 -2.94 10.23
C ARG A 36 -4.03 -2.07 8.97
N GLY A 37 -4.87 -1.04 8.92
CA GLY A 37 -4.91 -0.11 7.81
C GLY A 37 -3.59 0.61 7.64
N THR A 38 -3.02 1.09 8.74
CA THR A 38 -1.72 1.76 8.73
C THR A 38 -0.62 0.82 8.22
N ALA A 39 -0.61 -0.43 8.69
CA ALA A 39 0.36 -1.42 8.25
C ALA A 39 0.23 -1.74 6.75
N GLU A 40 -0.99 -1.89 6.25
CA GLU A 40 -1.23 -2.14 4.83
C GLU A 40 -0.84 -0.92 3.97
N LYS A 41 -1.12 0.28 4.45
CA LYS A 41 -0.74 1.51 3.77
C LYS A 41 0.78 1.60 3.61
N VAL A 42 1.51 1.32 4.68
CA VAL A 42 2.97 1.33 4.65
C VAL A 42 3.51 0.24 3.74
N ALA A 43 2.96 -0.97 3.83
CA ALA A 43 3.36 -2.08 2.96
C ALA A 43 3.12 -1.75 1.48
N GLY A 44 1.99 -1.11 1.17
CA GLY A 44 1.68 -0.68 -0.19
C GLY A 44 2.67 0.36 -0.70
N LYS A 45 3.05 1.30 0.15
CA LYS A 45 4.05 2.31 -0.18
C LYS A 45 5.39 1.68 -0.53
N VAL A 46 5.82 0.70 0.27
CA VAL A 46 7.07 -0.02 0.02
C VAL A 46 7.02 -0.76 -1.31
N GLU A 47 5.94 -1.47 -1.59
CA GLU A 47 5.77 -2.19 -2.86
C GLU A 47 5.79 -1.24 -4.06
N ARG A 48 5.14 -0.09 -3.93
CA ARG A 48 5.13 0.92 -4.99
C ARG A 48 6.54 1.45 -5.25
N LYS A 49 7.32 1.69 -4.21
CA LYS A 49 8.69 2.16 -4.33
C LYS A 49 9.60 1.11 -4.95
N ILE A 50 9.41 -0.15 -4.61
CA ILE A 50 10.15 -1.26 -5.22
C ILE A 50 9.87 -1.31 -6.72
N GLY A 51 8.60 -1.16 -7.11
CA GLY A 51 8.23 -1.10 -8.52
C GLY A 51 8.90 0.04 -9.26
N ALA A 52 8.96 1.23 -8.63
CA ALA A 52 9.62 2.39 -9.21
C ALA A 52 11.13 2.17 -9.38
N VAL A 53 11.77 1.54 -8.40
CA VAL A 53 13.21 1.21 -8.49
C VAL A 53 13.45 0.23 -9.63
N LYS A 54 12.62 -0.78 -9.78
CA LYS A 54 12.72 -1.74 -10.87
C LYS A 54 12.61 -1.06 -12.24
N GLU A 55 11.73 -0.08 -12.37
CA GLU A 55 11.61 0.69 -13.61
C GLU A 55 12.89 1.43 -13.95
N VAL A 56 13.51 2.06 -12.95
CA VAL A 56 14.76 2.82 -13.13
C VAL A 56 15.87 1.91 -13.64
N PHE A 57 15.93 0.69 -13.16
CA PHE A 57 16.95 -0.28 -13.58
C PHE A 57 16.53 -1.12 -14.78
N GLY A 58 15.37 -0.88 -15.34
CA GLY A 58 14.89 -1.60 -16.52
C GLY A 58 14.50 -3.05 -16.25
N LYS A 59 14.07 -3.34 -15.05
CA LYS A 59 13.69 -4.71 -14.65
C LYS A 59 12.20 -4.94 -14.61
#